data_9aa8c24e9d2201a04b065e509e267f1b
#
_entry.id   9aa8c24e9d2201a04b065e509e267f1b
#
_cell.length_a   1.000
_cell.length_b   1.000
_cell.length_c   1.000
_cell.angle_alpha   90.00
_cell.angle_beta   90.00
_cell.angle_gamma   90.00
#
_symmetry.space_group_name_H-M   'P 1'
#
loop_
_entity.id
_entity.type
_entity.pdbx_description
1 polymer ?
#
loop_
_entity_poly.entity_id
_entity_poly.type
_entity_poly.pdbx_seq_one_letter_code
_entity_poly.pdbx_strand_id
1 'polypeptide(L)'
;MTRLLVVSFTPKGPLSRTRRLLDAWLARRRAVDAGLHVDEVDLTNTELPPVDGPVALAKGSVAAGSQLAATQQRAWDAITPWAREFQAADEVAIAAPMWNFSLPYPVKHYLDVIVQPGLLFRYTAHGPQGLCAGKPLTLVTTRGNA
;
A
#
# COMPACT_ATOMS: atom_id res chain seq x y z
N MET A 1 -14.60 -14.03 8.38
CA MET A 1 -14.78 -12.59 8.00
C MET A 1 -13.50 -12.19 7.28
N THR A 2 -13.59 -11.94 5.97
CA THR A 2 -12.43 -11.57 5.14
C THR A 2 -12.21 -10.06 5.23
N ARG A 3 -11.00 -9.63 5.55
CA ARG A 3 -10.61 -8.22 5.61
C ARG A 3 -9.87 -7.83 4.34
N LEU A 4 -10.49 -7.00 3.50
CA LEU A 4 -9.94 -6.47 2.26
C LEU A 4 -9.48 -5.02 2.48
N LEU A 5 -8.19 -4.76 2.26
CA LEU A 5 -7.66 -3.40 2.17
C LEU A 5 -7.70 -2.93 0.72
N VAL A 6 -8.40 -1.85 0.46
CA VAL A 6 -8.40 -1.16 -0.83
C VAL A 6 -7.51 0.08 -0.74
N VAL A 7 -6.52 0.17 -1.60
CA VAL A 7 -5.69 1.37 -1.75
C VAL A 7 -6.05 2.00 -3.09
N SER A 8 -6.73 3.13 -3.08
CA SER A 8 -7.26 3.76 -4.28
C SER A 8 -6.62 5.13 -4.56
N PHE A 9 -6.39 5.40 -5.84
CA PHE A 9 -6.08 6.74 -6.34
C PHE A 9 -6.94 7.03 -7.56
N THR A 10 -8.02 7.78 -7.37
CA THR A 10 -9.03 8.07 -8.41
C THR A 10 -9.35 9.56 -8.48
N PRO A 11 -8.37 10.42 -8.88
CA PRO A 11 -8.44 11.88 -8.72
C PRO A 11 -9.54 12.55 -9.55
N LYS A 12 -10.14 11.86 -10.52
CA LYS A 12 -11.31 12.37 -11.27
C LYS A 12 -12.63 12.15 -10.54
N GLY A 13 -12.60 11.58 -9.31
CA GLY A 13 -13.81 11.33 -8.52
C GLY A 13 -14.87 10.53 -9.30
N PRO A 14 -16.12 11.00 -9.38
CA PRO A 14 -17.21 10.30 -10.08
C PRO A 14 -16.96 10.06 -11.57
N LEU A 15 -16.07 10.84 -12.20
CA LEU A 15 -15.70 10.69 -13.61
C LEU A 15 -14.58 9.66 -13.82
N SER A 16 -14.05 9.09 -12.76
CA SER A 16 -12.96 8.10 -12.83
C SER A 16 -13.47 6.75 -13.37
N ARG A 17 -12.90 6.31 -14.49
CA ARG A 17 -13.16 4.96 -15.02
C ARG A 17 -12.64 3.88 -14.07
N THR A 18 -11.47 4.14 -13.44
CA THR A 18 -10.89 3.23 -12.44
C THR A 18 -11.81 3.09 -11.24
N ARG A 19 -12.41 4.18 -10.74
CA ARG A 19 -13.37 4.14 -9.63
C ARG A 19 -14.58 3.29 -9.98
N ARG A 20 -15.18 3.50 -11.14
CA ARG A 20 -16.32 2.69 -11.59
C ARG A 20 -15.99 1.20 -11.71
N LEU A 21 -14.79 0.88 -12.19
CA LEU A 21 -14.34 -0.51 -12.29
C LEU A 21 -14.12 -1.12 -10.90
N LEU A 22 -13.50 -0.37 -9.99
CA LEU A 22 -13.32 -0.78 -8.58
C LEU A 22 -14.67 -1.03 -7.91
N ASP A 23 -15.64 -0.11 -8.05
CA ASP A 23 -16.96 -0.24 -7.44
C ASP A 23 -17.72 -1.47 -7.97
N ALA A 24 -17.65 -1.74 -9.27
CA ALA A 24 -18.24 -2.93 -9.87
C ALA A 24 -17.57 -4.22 -9.35
N TRP A 25 -16.25 -4.22 -9.22
CA TRP A 25 -15.50 -5.34 -8.66
C TRP A 25 -15.85 -5.57 -7.19
N LEU A 26 -15.91 -4.52 -6.38
CA LEU A 26 -16.31 -4.59 -4.96
C LEU A 26 -17.74 -5.10 -4.80
N ALA A 27 -18.69 -4.64 -5.63
CA ALA A 27 -20.07 -5.13 -5.60
C ALA A 27 -20.12 -6.64 -5.84
N ARG A 28 -19.36 -7.14 -6.82
CA ARG A 28 -19.27 -8.57 -7.09
C ARG A 28 -18.60 -9.34 -5.93
N ARG A 29 -17.56 -8.80 -5.31
CA ARG A 29 -16.89 -9.41 -4.16
C ARG A 29 -17.85 -9.55 -2.96
N ARG A 30 -18.62 -8.50 -2.66
CA ARG A 30 -19.63 -8.52 -1.59
C ARG A 30 -20.77 -9.49 -1.85
N ALA A 31 -21.15 -9.69 -3.12
CA ALA A 31 -22.18 -10.66 -3.49
C ALA A 31 -21.73 -12.12 -3.26
N VAL A 32 -20.44 -12.40 -3.33
CA VAL A 32 -19.86 -13.74 -3.13
C VAL A 32 -19.47 -13.98 -1.69
N ASP A 33 -19.00 -12.94 -0.98
CA ASP A 33 -18.57 -13.01 0.42
C ASP A 33 -19.36 -12.01 1.27
N ALA A 34 -20.44 -12.49 1.89
CA ALA A 34 -21.27 -11.67 2.77
C ALA A 34 -20.54 -11.19 4.04
N GLY A 35 -19.43 -11.83 4.42
CA GLY A 35 -18.57 -11.44 5.54
C GLY A 35 -17.41 -10.52 5.16
N LEU A 36 -17.38 -10.02 3.92
CA LEU A 36 -16.31 -9.15 3.45
C LEU A 36 -16.35 -7.78 4.15
N HIS A 37 -15.31 -7.49 4.92
CA HIS A 37 -15.05 -6.16 5.46
C HIS A 37 -14.06 -5.42 4.56
N VAL A 38 -14.39 -4.20 4.18
CA VAL A 38 -13.57 -3.38 3.28
C VAL A 38 -13.11 -2.13 4.00
N ASP A 39 -11.80 -2.01 4.19
CA ASP A 39 -11.11 -0.79 4.59
C ASP A 39 -10.56 -0.11 3.35
N GLU A 40 -10.71 1.19 3.20
CA GLU A 40 -10.19 1.93 2.04
C GLU A 40 -9.24 3.05 2.45
N VAL A 41 -8.05 3.07 1.86
CA VAL A 41 -7.10 4.18 1.87
C VAL A 41 -7.24 4.93 0.55
N ASP A 42 -7.97 6.04 0.57
CA ASP A 42 -8.12 6.92 -0.59
C ASP A 42 -6.94 7.90 -0.69
N LEU A 43 -5.98 7.58 -1.52
CA LEU A 43 -4.77 8.40 -1.73
C LEU A 43 -5.05 9.75 -2.42
N THR A 44 -6.27 9.98 -2.90
CA THR A 44 -6.67 11.29 -3.42
C THR A 44 -6.85 12.29 -2.28
N ASN A 45 -7.30 11.80 -1.12
CA ASN A 45 -7.65 12.62 0.06
C ASN A 45 -6.81 12.30 1.30
N THR A 46 -5.87 11.37 1.20
CA THR A 46 -5.02 10.93 2.32
C THR A 46 -3.62 11.51 2.20
N GLU A 47 -3.16 12.20 3.22
CA GLU A 47 -1.78 12.66 3.32
C GLU A 47 -0.91 11.55 3.91
N LEU A 48 0.05 11.07 3.12
CA LEU A 48 1.03 10.07 3.56
C LEU A 48 2.23 10.75 4.21
N PRO A 49 2.87 10.10 5.21
CA PRO A 49 4.12 10.60 5.75
C PRO A 49 5.21 10.64 4.67
N PRO A 50 6.12 11.62 4.70
CA PRO A 50 7.22 11.69 3.75
C PRO A 50 8.18 10.51 3.93
N VAL A 51 8.73 10.03 2.81
CA VAL A 51 9.86 9.08 2.80
C VAL A 51 11.12 9.88 2.46
N ASP A 52 11.65 10.55 3.46
CA ASP A 52 12.74 11.51 3.38
C ASP A 52 14.04 10.99 4.02
N GLY A 53 14.99 11.88 4.29
CA GLY A 53 16.28 11.55 4.90
C GLY A 53 16.17 10.77 6.22
N PRO A 54 15.38 11.22 7.21
CA PRO A 54 15.15 10.49 8.45
C PRO A 54 14.62 9.06 8.26
N VAL A 55 13.66 8.82 7.34
CA VAL A 55 13.17 7.48 7.01
C VAL A 55 14.25 6.66 6.34
N ALA A 56 15.00 7.23 5.38
CA ALA A 56 16.08 6.53 4.69
C ALA A 56 17.19 6.08 5.65
N LEU A 57 17.56 6.94 6.62
CA LEU A 57 18.52 6.60 7.67
C LEU A 57 17.97 5.53 8.63
N ALA A 58 16.69 5.66 9.05
CA ALA A 58 16.03 4.66 9.88
C ALA A 58 15.99 3.28 9.21
N LYS A 59 15.68 3.22 7.91
CA LYS A 59 15.71 2.01 7.10
C LYS A 59 17.06 1.30 7.17
N GLY A 60 18.16 2.05 7.04
CA GLY A 60 19.52 1.52 7.14
C GLY A 60 19.80 0.96 8.53
N SER A 61 19.43 1.70 9.58
CA SER A 61 19.63 1.26 10.98
C SER A 61 18.82 0.00 11.31
N VAL A 62 17.56 -0.06 10.90
CA VAL A 62 16.70 -1.25 11.09
C VAL A 62 17.27 -2.45 10.34
N ALA A 63 17.71 -2.27 9.11
CA ALA A 63 18.33 -3.35 8.32
C ALA A 63 19.63 -3.89 8.96
N ALA A 64 20.39 -3.01 9.64
CA ALA A 64 21.61 -3.37 10.36
C ALA A 64 21.34 -3.88 11.79
N GLY A 65 20.11 -3.88 12.27
CA GLY A 65 19.78 -4.24 13.66
C GLY A 65 20.27 -3.22 14.70
N SER A 66 20.49 -1.96 14.28
CA SER A 66 20.98 -0.88 15.13
C SER A 66 19.85 -0.10 15.78
N GLN A 67 20.16 0.56 16.91
CA GLN A 67 19.22 1.50 17.54
C GLN A 67 18.94 2.71 16.64
N LEU A 68 17.70 3.18 16.68
CA LEU A 68 17.28 4.39 15.99
C LEU A 68 17.58 5.64 16.83
N ALA A 69 18.14 6.68 16.22
CA ALA A 69 18.17 8.00 16.82
C ALA A 69 16.74 8.56 16.96
N ALA A 70 16.53 9.51 17.85
CA ALA A 70 15.19 10.05 18.14
C ALA A 70 14.44 10.59 16.90
N THR A 71 15.15 11.21 15.95
CA THR A 71 14.57 11.68 14.69
C THR A 71 14.19 10.55 13.77
N GLN A 72 15.01 9.50 13.68
CA GLN A 72 14.76 8.29 12.92
C GLN A 72 13.57 7.52 13.50
N GLN A 73 13.48 7.41 14.84
CA GLN A 73 12.39 6.75 15.54
C GLN A 73 11.05 7.42 15.22
N ARG A 74 10.96 8.75 15.33
CA ARG A 74 9.73 9.48 14.99
C ARG A 74 9.30 9.24 13.52
N ALA A 75 10.25 9.28 12.60
CA ALA A 75 9.98 9.03 11.19
C ALA A 75 9.51 7.59 10.95
N TRP A 76 10.12 6.63 11.65
CA TRP A 76 9.74 5.21 11.56
C TRP A 76 8.36 4.95 12.16
N ASP A 77 8.04 5.58 13.28
CA ASP A 77 6.74 5.49 13.93
C ASP A 77 5.61 6.06 13.05
N ALA A 78 5.91 7.08 12.23
CA ALA A 78 4.95 7.66 11.31
C ALA A 78 4.57 6.72 10.13
N ILE A 79 5.51 5.90 9.65
CA ILE A 79 5.28 4.98 8.52
C ILE A 79 4.79 3.60 8.95
N THR A 80 5.14 3.15 10.16
CA THR A 80 4.84 1.81 10.65
C THR A 80 3.35 1.46 10.63
N PRO A 81 2.40 2.33 11.03
CA PRO A 81 0.97 2.02 11.02
C PRO A 81 0.45 1.61 9.63
N TRP A 82 0.92 2.27 8.56
CA TRP A 82 0.55 1.97 7.17
C TRP A 82 0.96 0.56 6.75
N ALA A 83 2.19 0.17 7.08
CA ALA A 83 2.67 -1.18 6.82
C ALA A 83 1.91 -2.23 7.65
N ARG A 84 1.57 -1.90 8.90
CA ARG A 84 0.78 -2.79 9.78
C ARG A 84 -0.64 -2.99 9.27
N GLU A 85 -1.28 -1.97 8.76
CA GLU A 85 -2.59 -2.06 8.13
C GLU A 85 -2.56 -2.99 6.92
N PHE A 86 -1.55 -2.83 6.04
CA PHE A 86 -1.34 -3.73 4.91
C PHE A 86 -1.10 -5.17 5.37
N GLN A 87 -0.33 -5.39 6.42
CA GLN A 87 -0.09 -6.73 6.98
C GLN A 87 -1.34 -7.36 7.57
N ALA A 88 -2.19 -6.57 8.23
CA ALA A 88 -3.39 -7.05 8.92
C ALA A 88 -4.53 -7.44 7.97
N ALA A 89 -4.52 -6.96 6.72
CA ALA A 89 -5.50 -7.35 5.72
C ALA A 89 -5.29 -8.80 5.26
N ASP A 90 -6.37 -9.53 4.99
CA ASP A 90 -6.32 -10.86 4.40
C ASP A 90 -6.05 -10.77 2.88
N GLU A 91 -6.60 -9.75 2.24
CA GLU A 91 -6.47 -9.46 0.80
C GLU A 91 -6.20 -7.97 0.59
N VAL A 92 -5.57 -7.63 -0.51
CA VAL A 92 -5.32 -6.23 -0.90
C VAL A 92 -5.79 -5.98 -2.33
N ALA A 93 -6.42 -4.83 -2.57
CA ALA A 93 -6.67 -4.32 -3.91
C ALA A 93 -6.05 -2.94 -4.08
N ILE A 94 -5.30 -2.73 -5.15
CA ILE A 94 -4.77 -1.43 -5.53
C ILE A 94 -5.52 -0.95 -6.76
N ALA A 95 -6.17 0.22 -6.69
CA ALA A 95 -6.95 0.79 -7.77
C ALA A 95 -6.40 2.14 -8.19
N ALA A 96 -5.84 2.24 -9.39
CA ALA A 96 -5.27 3.48 -9.91
C ALA A 96 -5.25 3.49 -11.45
N PRO A 97 -5.39 4.66 -12.10
CA PRO A 97 -5.17 4.77 -13.53
C PRO A 97 -3.69 4.57 -13.85
N MET A 98 -3.41 4.17 -15.08
CA MET A 98 -2.04 4.22 -15.58
C MET A 98 -1.70 5.66 -15.99
N TRP A 99 -0.62 6.22 -15.44
CA TRP A 99 -0.05 7.50 -15.84
C TRP A 99 1.38 7.31 -16.34
N ASN A 100 1.70 7.88 -17.49
CA ASN A 100 3.04 7.80 -18.07
C ASN A 100 3.60 6.35 -18.10
N PHE A 101 2.74 5.40 -18.50
CA PHE A 101 3.07 3.96 -18.57
C PHE A 101 3.43 3.31 -17.23
N SER A 102 3.06 3.92 -16.10
CA SER A 102 3.37 3.42 -14.77
C SER A 102 2.24 3.70 -13.77
N LEU A 103 2.50 3.39 -12.50
CA LEU A 103 1.63 3.80 -11.39
C LEU A 103 1.75 5.31 -11.16
N PRO A 104 0.65 5.99 -10.81
CA PRO A 104 0.70 7.38 -10.36
C PRO A 104 1.57 7.55 -9.11
N TYR A 105 2.21 8.72 -8.98
CA TYR A 105 3.14 8.97 -7.86
C TYR A 105 2.55 8.74 -6.47
N PRO A 106 1.25 9.00 -6.17
CA PRO A 106 0.72 8.71 -4.83
C PRO A 106 0.72 7.22 -4.49
N VAL A 107 0.48 6.36 -5.49
CA VAL A 107 0.57 4.90 -5.29
C VAL A 107 2.02 4.47 -5.08
N LYS A 108 2.95 5.04 -5.84
CA LYS A 108 4.38 4.79 -5.62
C LYS A 108 4.82 5.27 -4.24
N HIS A 109 4.37 6.45 -3.80
CA HIS A 109 4.63 6.97 -2.46
C HIS A 109 4.10 6.01 -1.38
N TYR A 110 2.85 5.53 -1.52
CA TYR A 110 2.30 4.54 -0.60
C TYR A 110 3.17 3.28 -0.51
N LEU A 111 3.60 2.76 -1.66
CA LEU A 111 4.51 1.60 -1.68
C LEU A 111 5.85 1.90 -1.00
N ASP A 112 6.41 3.08 -1.20
CA ASP A 112 7.65 3.50 -0.55
C ASP A 112 7.49 3.66 0.98
N VAL A 113 6.31 4.05 1.44
CA VAL A 113 5.97 4.09 2.87
C VAL A 113 5.93 2.69 3.48
N ILE A 114 5.25 1.74 2.86
CA ILE A 114 4.97 0.43 3.47
C ILE A 114 6.08 -0.62 3.25
N VAL A 115 6.82 -0.56 2.13
CA VAL A 115 7.82 -1.58 1.79
C VAL A 115 9.14 -1.28 2.50
N GLN A 116 9.17 -1.63 3.80
CA GLN A 116 10.28 -1.37 4.68
C GLN A 116 10.81 -2.65 5.34
N PRO A 117 12.13 -2.72 5.67
CA PRO A 117 12.72 -3.87 6.33
C PRO A 117 12.13 -4.06 7.74
N GLY A 118 11.92 -5.31 8.14
CA GLY A 118 11.27 -5.65 9.40
C GLY A 118 9.75 -5.45 9.42
N LEU A 119 9.17 -4.86 8.34
CA LEU A 119 7.73 -4.70 8.15
C LEU A 119 7.23 -5.62 7.02
N LEU A 120 7.40 -5.24 5.75
CA LEU A 120 6.93 -6.07 4.64
C LEU A 120 7.97 -7.04 4.08
N PHE A 121 9.22 -6.86 4.41
CA PHE A 121 10.28 -7.80 4.06
C PHE A 121 11.40 -7.82 5.11
N ARG A 122 12.28 -8.79 5.03
CA ARG A 122 13.52 -8.87 5.81
C ARG A 122 14.68 -9.31 4.94
N TYR A 123 15.89 -8.93 5.30
CA TYR A 123 17.10 -9.46 4.69
C TYR A 123 17.47 -10.82 5.30
N THR A 124 17.88 -11.75 4.45
CA THR A 124 18.37 -13.08 4.84
C THR A 124 19.70 -13.35 4.14
N ALA A 125 20.39 -14.43 4.54
CA ALA A 125 21.62 -14.88 3.87
C ALA A 125 21.39 -15.19 2.36
N HIS A 126 20.14 -15.43 1.95
CA HIS A 126 19.77 -15.74 0.57
C HIS A 126 19.12 -14.56 -0.15
N GLY A 127 19.19 -13.35 0.40
CA GLY A 127 18.58 -12.14 -0.13
C GLY A 127 17.32 -11.70 0.62
N PRO A 128 16.58 -10.70 0.07
CA PRO A 128 15.36 -10.21 0.71
C PRO A 128 14.24 -11.26 0.64
N GLN A 129 13.54 -11.42 1.76
CA GLN A 129 12.38 -12.30 1.91
C GLN A 129 11.14 -11.47 2.25
N GLY A 130 10.06 -11.59 1.46
CA GLY A 130 8.78 -10.98 1.76
C GLY A 130 8.11 -11.58 3.00
N LEU A 131 7.45 -10.74 3.79
CA LEU A 131 6.72 -11.13 5.01
C LEU A 131 5.21 -11.23 4.81
N CYS A 132 4.71 -10.96 3.59
CA CYS A 132 3.30 -11.05 3.21
C CYS A 132 3.06 -12.15 2.17
N ALA A 133 3.82 -13.25 2.23
CA ALA A 133 3.69 -14.37 1.30
C ALA A 133 2.29 -14.98 1.36
N GLY A 134 1.73 -15.30 0.19
CA GLY A 134 0.40 -15.89 0.08
C GLY A 134 -0.78 -14.90 0.18
N LYS A 135 -0.52 -13.60 0.44
CA LYS A 135 -1.57 -12.59 0.45
C LYS A 135 -2.01 -12.27 -0.99
N PRO A 136 -3.30 -12.49 -1.33
CA PRO A 136 -3.83 -12.12 -2.64
C PRO A 136 -3.76 -10.61 -2.86
N LEU A 137 -3.28 -10.20 -4.04
CA LEU A 137 -3.26 -8.81 -4.46
C LEU A 137 -3.95 -8.67 -5.81
N THR A 138 -4.96 -7.80 -5.86
CA THR A 138 -5.68 -7.44 -7.08
C THR A 138 -5.29 -6.04 -7.53
N LEU A 139 -4.87 -5.89 -8.79
CA LEU A 139 -4.66 -4.57 -9.40
C LEU A 139 -5.84 -4.22 -10.30
N VAL A 140 -6.53 -3.14 -9.96
CA VAL A 140 -7.61 -2.53 -10.74
C VAL A 140 -7.07 -1.29 -11.44
N THR A 141 -6.85 -1.38 -12.74
CA THR A 141 -6.24 -0.26 -13.48
C THR A 141 -6.97 0.01 -14.78
N THR A 142 -6.94 1.26 -15.21
CA THR A 142 -7.40 1.71 -16.53
C THR A 142 -6.30 2.50 -17.20
N ARG A 143 -6.23 2.38 -18.52
CA ARG A 143 -5.31 3.16 -19.36
C ARG A 143 -6.09 3.95 -20.41
N GLY A 144 -5.48 4.98 -20.96
CA GLY A 144 -6.00 5.70 -22.12
C GLY A 144 -6.08 4.81 -23.35
N ASN A 145 -6.56 5.38 -24.44
CA ASN A 145 -6.65 4.65 -25.71
C ASN A 145 -5.25 4.17 -26.13
N ALA A 146 -5.19 2.95 -26.59
CA ALA A 146 -4.05 2.39 -27.29
C ALA A 146 -3.99 2.96 -28.70
#